data_cb1dc145eac0a94bbd12f739391869e8
#
_entry.id   cb1dc145eac0a94bbd12f739391869e8
#
_cell.length_a   1.000
_cell.length_b   1.000
_cell.length_c   1.000
_cell.angle_alpha   90.00
_cell.angle_beta   90.00
_cell.angle_gamma   90.00
#
_symmetry.space_group_name_H-M   'P 1'
#
loop_
_entity.id
_entity.type
_entity.pdbx_description
1 polymer ?
#
loop_
_entity_poly.entity_id
_entity_poly.type
_entity_poly.pdbx_seq_one_letter_code
_entity_poly.pdbx_strand_id
1 'polypeptide(L)'
;MTSTVLQPVSVGLKFGFLAVLYLFLVWVAWSAIRDLRRGRGAPASEETGMYEVAPGLNGTEDFEPRLLVERAAGHESGVAYDLMEGAVLGRGDVEIRLDDPFASSRHARISREGHVLVIEDLGSTNGTYLNEELLDGPRPLHPGDRLRIGDSEFSFEVD
;
A
#
# COMPACT_ATOMS: atom_id res chain seq x y z
N MET A 1 -1.53 -63.45 -8.11
CA MET A 1 -2.51 -62.57 -8.79
C MET A 1 -2.65 -61.28 -8.02
N THR A 2 -1.66 -60.37 -8.09
CA THR A 2 -1.67 -59.09 -7.30
C THR A 2 -1.01 -57.93 -8.06
N SER A 3 -1.02 -57.92 -9.40
CA SER A 3 -0.28 -56.90 -10.15
C SER A 3 -1.15 -55.88 -10.89
N THR A 4 -2.48 -55.98 -10.81
CA THR A 4 -3.37 -55.19 -11.71
C THR A 4 -3.93 -53.92 -11.07
N VAL A 5 -3.80 -53.73 -9.73
CA VAL A 5 -4.40 -52.58 -9.04
C VAL A 5 -3.40 -51.42 -8.82
N LEU A 6 -2.11 -51.69 -8.91
CA LEU A 6 -1.04 -50.68 -8.67
C LEU A 6 -0.78 -49.74 -9.85
N GLN A 7 -1.15 -50.10 -11.06
CA GLN A 7 -0.93 -49.27 -12.24
C GLN A 7 -1.84 -48.00 -12.32
N PRO A 8 -3.16 -48.06 -12.06
CA PRO A 8 -3.99 -46.86 -12.13
C PRO A 8 -3.69 -45.87 -11.01
N VAL A 9 -3.28 -46.35 -9.83
CA VAL A 9 -2.92 -45.49 -8.68
C VAL A 9 -1.63 -44.70 -8.97
N SER A 10 -0.63 -45.33 -9.60
CA SER A 10 0.63 -44.66 -9.95
C SER A 10 0.44 -43.61 -11.05
N VAL A 11 -0.47 -43.84 -11.99
CA VAL A 11 -0.82 -42.90 -13.05
C VAL A 11 -1.59 -41.70 -12.45
N GLY A 12 -2.56 -41.92 -11.60
CA GLY A 12 -3.31 -40.87 -10.91
C GLY A 12 -2.41 -39.98 -10.03
N LEU A 13 -1.46 -40.59 -9.32
CA LEU A 13 -0.48 -39.86 -8.49
C LEU A 13 0.45 -38.98 -9.36
N LYS A 14 0.89 -39.47 -10.51
CA LYS A 14 1.71 -38.68 -11.44
C LYS A 14 0.97 -37.47 -12.00
N PHE A 15 -0.25 -37.64 -12.43
CA PHE A 15 -1.07 -36.52 -12.95
C PHE A 15 -1.47 -35.54 -11.83
N GLY A 16 -1.76 -36.03 -10.61
CA GLY A 16 -2.01 -35.20 -9.45
C GLY A 16 -0.81 -34.32 -9.08
N PHE A 17 0.38 -34.93 -9.05
CA PHE A 17 1.63 -34.20 -8.79
C PHE A 17 1.92 -33.16 -9.87
N LEU A 18 1.72 -33.52 -11.15
CA LEU A 18 1.90 -32.60 -12.27
C LEU A 18 0.93 -31.41 -12.19
N ALA A 19 -0.32 -31.64 -11.84
CA ALA A 19 -1.33 -30.58 -11.67
C ALA A 19 -0.95 -29.61 -10.54
N VAL A 20 -0.53 -30.12 -9.38
CA VAL A 20 -0.07 -29.31 -8.26
C VAL A 20 1.17 -28.50 -8.62
N LEU A 21 2.12 -29.12 -9.30
CA LEU A 21 3.35 -28.45 -9.77
C LEU A 21 3.02 -27.32 -10.76
N TYR A 22 2.08 -27.57 -11.68
CA TYR A 22 1.66 -26.57 -12.67
C TYR A 22 0.93 -25.39 -12.01
N LEU A 23 0.04 -25.66 -11.06
CA LEU A 23 -0.63 -24.61 -10.26
C LEU A 23 0.37 -23.79 -9.45
N PHE A 24 1.38 -24.45 -8.88
CA PHE A 24 2.46 -23.76 -8.18
C PHE A 24 3.27 -22.85 -9.10
N LEU A 25 3.64 -23.33 -10.29
CA LEU A 25 4.37 -22.53 -11.29
C LEU A 25 3.55 -21.34 -11.78
N VAL A 26 2.24 -21.54 -12.02
CA VAL A 26 1.32 -20.44 -12.38
C VAL A 26 1.23 -19.42 -11.25
N TRP A 27 1.15 -19.87 -9.99
CA TRP A 27 1.11 -18.99 -8.83
C TRP A 27 2.42 -18.19 -8.68
N VAL A 28 3.59 -18.85 -8.84
CA VAL A 28 4.90 -18.17 -8.81
C VAL A 28 5.04 -17.18 -9.97
N ALA A 29 4.63 -17.57 -11.18
CA ALA A 29 4.66 -16.67 -12.34
C ALA A 29 3.74 -15.45 -12.11
N TRP A 30 2.58 -15.64 -11.53
CA TRP A 30 1.64 -14.57 -11.21
C TRP A 30 2.18 -13.63 -10.12
N SER A 31 2.83 -14.21 -9.10
CA SER A 31 3.53 -13.45 -8.07
C SER A 31 4.69 -12.62 -8.66
N ALA A 32 5.50 -13.23 -9.52
CA ALA A 32 6.60 -12.54 -10.19
C ALA A 32 6.14 -11.42 -11.14
N ILE A 33 5.02 -11.64 -11.86
CA ILE A 33 4.42 -10.60 -12.72
C ILE A 33 3.85 -9.45 -11.86
N ARG A 34 3.30 -9.77 -10.70
CA ARG A 34 2.81 -8.78 -9.76
C ARG A 34 3.95 -7.93 -9.18
N ASP A 35 5.09 -8.56 -8.86
CA ASP A 35 6.30 -7.86 -8.40
C ASP A 35 6.95 -7.04 -9.52
N LEU A 36 6.97 -7.55 -10.75
CA LEU A 36 7.48 -6.81 -11.92
C LEU A 36 6.57 -5.62 -12.31
N ARG A 37 5.27 -5.70 -12.04
CA ARG A 37 4.37 -4.56 -12.20
C ARG A 37 4.53 -3.53 -11.08
N ARG A 38 4.91 -3.98 -9.88
CA ARG A 38 5.30 -3.09 -8.77
C ARG A 38 6.68 -2.46 -8.96
N GLY A 39 7.61 -3.13 -9.63
CA GLY A 39 8.98 -2.63 -9.90
C GLY A 39 9.13 -1.82 -11.20
N ARG A 40 8.08 -1.64 -12.00
CA ARG A 40 8.10 -0.87 -13.25
C ARG A 40 7.56 0.55 -13.10
N GLY A 41 7.64 1.10 -11.92
CA GLY A 41 7.44 2.52 -11.66
C GLY A 41 8.77 3.27 -11.65
N ALA A 42 9.62 3.10 -12.69
CA ALA A 42 10.58 4.10 -13.11
C ALA A 42 11.13 3.78 -14.50
N PRO A 43 10.50 4.20 -15.59
CA PRO A 43 11.25 4.82 -16.63
C PRO A 43 11.35 6.31 -16.25
N ALA A 44 12.57 6.81 -16.18
CA ALA A 44 12.83 8.20 -16.43
C ALA A 44 12.30 8.50 -17.85
N SER A 45 11.08 8.88 -17.95
CA SER A 45 10.51 9.62 -19.07
C SER A 45 10.14 10.97 -18.50
N GLU A 46 10.93 11.96 -18.90
CA GLU A 46 10.53 13.34 -19.00
C GLU A 46 9.21 13.40 -19.81
N GLU A 47 8.11 13.10 -19.18
CA GLU A 47 6.82 13.63 -19.55
C GLU A 47 6.41 14.52 -18.40
N THR A 48 6.58 15.82 -18.65
CA THR A 48 5.93 16.94 -17.98
C THR A 48 4.43 16.67 -17.96
N GLY A 49 4.01 15.72 -17.14
CA GLY A 49 2.64 15.57 -16.70
C GLY A 49 2.36 16.80 -15.86
N MET A 50 1.82 17.82 -16.48
CA MET A 50 1.19 18.96 -15.85
C MET A 50 0.06 18.37 -14.99
N TYR A 51 0.38 18.04 -13.74
CA TYR A 51 -0.66 17.94 -12.71
C TYR A 51 -1.22 19.36 -12.61
N GLU A 52 -2.46 19.50 -12.99
CA GLU A 52 -3.20 20.74 -12.82
C GLU A 52 -3.24 21.01 -11.32
N VAL A 53 -2.30 21.84 -10.86
CA VAL A 53 -2.23 22.33 -9.49
C VAL A 53 -3.55 23.04 -9.26
N ALA A 54 -4.36 22.56 -8.35
CA ALA A 54 -5.57 23.23 -7.94
C ALA A 54 -5.24 24.70 -7.67
N PRO A 55 -6.01 25.67 -8.21
CA PRO A 55 -5.71 27.08 -8.06
C PRO A 55 -5.88 27.48 -6.60
N GLY A 56 -4.77 27.64 -5.89
CA GLY A 56 -4.72 28.02 -4.47
C GLY A 56 -3.34 27.92 -3.84
N LEU A 57 -2.36 27.24 -4.47
CA LEU A 57 -1.03 27.01 -3.87
C LEU A 57 0.07 27.90 -4.47
N ASN A 58 -0.24 29.09 -4.97
CA ASN A 58 0.73 30.11 -5.37
C ASN A 58 0.97 31.09 -4.21
N GLY A 59 1.41 30.60 -3.08
CA GLY A 59 1.87 31.42 -1.96
C GLY A 59 3.04 30.70 -1.32
N THR A 60 4.14 31.40 -1.11
CA THR A 60 5.22 31.06 -0.16
C THR A 60 4.70 31.22 1.28
N GLU A 61 3.46 30.84 1.55
CA GLU A 61 2.87 30.82 2.88
C GLU A 61 2.96 29.37 3.36
N ASP A 62 3.54 29.20 4.49
CA ASP A 62 3.83 28.02 5.28
C ASP A 62 3.01 26.78 4.89
N PHE A 63 3.47 26.01 3.88
CA PHE A 63 2.90 24.71 3.56
C PHE A 63 3.29 23.76 4.68
N GLU A 64 2.45 23.66 5.70
CA GLU A 64 2.58 22.74 6.81
C GLU A 64 1.62 21.56 6.63
N PRO A 65 2.03 20.50 5.92
CA PRO A 65 1.20 19.33 5.72
C PRO A 65 1.14 18.52 7.00
N ARG A 66 -0.06 18.18 7.44
CA ARG A 66 -0.31 17.43 8.67
C ARG A 66 -1.24 16.26 8.43
N LEU A 67 -1.01 15.19 9.18
CA LEU A 67 -1.92 14.06 9.28
C LEU A 67 -2.63 14.12 10.64
N LEU A 68 -3.91 14.44 10.63
CA LEU A 68 -4.72 14.53 11.81
C LEU A 68 -5.33 13.17 12.16
N VAL A 69 -5.22 12.75 13.40
CA VAL A 69 -5.84 11.52 13.90
C VAL A 69 -7.34 11.78 14.13
N GLU A 70 -8.18 11.15 13.33
CA GLU A 70 -9.62 11.11 13.56
C GLU A 70 -9.97 10.02 14.57
N ARG A 71 -9.40 8.84 14.37
CA ARG A 71 -9.55 7.69 15.25
C ARG A 71 -8.39 6.72 15.05
N ALA A 72 -7.60 6.45 16.07
CA ALA A 72 -6.59 5.40 16.04
C ALA A 72 -6.32 4.86 17.45
N ALA A 73 -6.19 3.55 17.57
CA ALA A 73 -5.83 2.93 18.84
C ALA A 73 -4.43 3.39 19.27
N GLY A 74 -4.28 3.78 20.53
CA GLY A 74 -3.03 4.31 21.08
C GLY A 74 -2.80 5.80 20.84
N HIS A 75 -3.73 6.51 20.17
CA HIS A 75 -3.66 7.95 19.90
C HIS A 75 -4.92 8.66 20.36
N GLU A 76 -4.76 9.89 20.81
CA GLU A 76 -5.90 10.77 21.07
C GLU A 76 -6.40 11.36 19.74
N SER A 77 -7.73 11.45 19.58
CA SER A 77 -8.33 12.15 18.43
C SER A 77 -7.92 13.62 18.45
N GLY A 78 -7.59 14.15 17.27
CA GLY A 78 -7.12 15.52 17.11
C GLY A 78 -5.60 15.71 17.24
N VAL A 79 -4.84 14.64 17.51
CA VAL A 79 -3.38 14.72 17.42
C VAL A 79 -2.98 14.84 15.95
N ALA A 80 -2.08 15.79 15.66
CA ALA A 80 -1.56 16.04 14.31
C ALA A 80 -0.09 15.62 14.22
N TYR A 81 0.23 14.93 13.15
CA TYR A 81 1.60 14.56 12.78
C TYR A 81 2.09 15.43 11.63
N ASP A 82 3.25 16.04 11.81
CA ASP A 82 3.93 16.77 10.74
C ASP A 82 4.40 15.82 9.64
N LEU A 83 4.13 16.19 8.38
CA LEU A 83 4.47 15.42 7.19
C LEU A 83 5.50 16.13 6.29
N MET A 84 6.19 17.16 6.77
CA MET A 84 7.19 17.90 5.98
C MET A 84 8.25 16.97 5.35
N GLU A 85 8.69 15.98 6.10
CA GLU A 85 9.68 14.98 5.67
C GLU A 85 9.03 13.67 5.16
N GLY A 86 7.68 13.61 5.20
CA GLY A 86 6.95 12.37 5.02
C GLY A 86 6.93 11.52 6.27
N ALA A 87 6.30 10.34 6.21
CA ALA A 87 6.23 9.40 7.32
C ALA A 87 5.91 7.99 6.83
N VAL A 88 6.33 6.97 7.59
CA VAL A 88 5.83 5.60 7.45
C VAL A 88 4.83 5.34 8.57
N LEU A 89 3.70 4.74 8.21
CA LEU A 89 2.65 4.34 9.13
C LEU A 89 2.66 2.82 9.28
N GLY A 90 2.46 2.32 10.50
CA GLY A 90 2.39 0.88 10.73
C GLY A 90 2.46 0.51 12.20
N ARG A 91 2.35 -0.80 12.48
CA ARG A 91 2.38 -1.32 13.84
C ARG A 91 3.79 -1.49 14.42
N GLY A 92 4.83 -1.44 13.56
CA GLY A 92 6.22 -1.65 13.97
C GLY A 92 6.89 -0.39 14.51
N ASP A 93 8.22 -0.38 14.43
CA ASP A 93 9.06 0.76 14.75
C ASP A 93 9.14 1.68 13.54
N VAL A 94 8.23 2.63 13.47
CA VAL A 94 8.02 3.58 12.37
C VAL A 94 7.61 4.93 12.94
N GLU A 95 7.63 5.98 12.10
CA GLU A 95 7.37 7.37 12.49
C GLU A 95 5.96 7.54 13.09
N ILE A 96 4.94 6.96 12.48
CA ILE A 96 3.55 6.96 13.00
C ILE A 96 3.17 5.52 13.34
N ARG A 97 3.40 5.17 14.60
CA ARG A 97 3.11 3.83 15.10
C ARG A 97 1.63 3.68 15.44
N LEU A 98 0.99 2.66 14.88
CA LEU A 98 -0.41 2.33 15.10
C LEU A 98 -0.53 1.09 16.01
N ASP A 99 -1.25 1.21 17.12
CA ASP A 99 -1.59 0.06 17.98
C ASP A 99 -2.82 -0.68 17.42
N ASP A 100 -2.83 -0.89 16.11
CA ASP A 100 -3.92 -1.50 15.35
C ASP A 100 -3.53 -2.92 14.91
N PRO A 101 -4.28 -3.96 15.31
CA PRO A 101 -3.97 -5.35 14.96
C PRO A 101 -4.06 -5.62 13.45
N PHE A 102 -4.81 -4.81 12.72
CA PHE A 102 -4.96 -4.92 11.26
C PHE A 102 -3.89 -4.15 10.49
N ALA A 103 -3.08 -3.34 11.16
CA ALA A 103 -1.94 -2.67 10.54
C ALA A 103 -0.74 -3.63 10.41
N SER A 104 -0.07 -3.62 9.27
CA SER A 104 1.21 -4.29 9.07
C SER A 104 2.34 -3.53 9.76
N SER A 105 3.50 -4.17 10.02
CA SER A 105 4.63 -3.52 10.70
C SER A 105 5.08 -2.24 10.00
N ARG A 106 5.16 -2.27 8.66
CA ARG A 106 5.28 -1.11 7.77
C ARG A 106 4.11 -1.21 6.81
N HIS A 107 3.12 -0.36 6.98
CA HIS A 107 1.85 -0.52 6.28
C HIS A 107 1.76 0.40 5.06
N ALA A 108 1.95 1.67 5.27
CA ALA A 108 1.90 2.69 4.23
C ALA A 108 3.05 3.69 4.40
N ARG A 109 3.38 4.41 3.33
CA ARG A 109 4.34 5.49 3.33
C ARG A 109 3.73 6.73 2.73
N ILE A 110 3.94 7.86 3.38
CA ILE A 110 3.74 9.17 2.81
C ILE A 110 5.11 9.73 2.49
N SER A 111 5.35 10.11 1.25
CA SER A 111 6.61 10.69 0.77
C SER A 111 6.36 12.00 0.04
N ARG A 112 7.33 12.89 0.08
CA ARG A 112 7.28 14.16 -0.64
C ARG A 112 7.88 14.03 -2.03
N GLU A 113 7.10 14.35 -3.04
CA GLU A 113 7.52 14.41 -4.43
C GLU A 113 7.37 15.86 -4.94
N GLY A 114 8.45 16.63 -4.84
CA GLY A 114 8.42 18.06 -5.15
C GLY A 114 7.54 18.85 -4.18
N HIS A 115 6.40 19.34 -4.65
CA HIS A 115 5.41 20.09 -3.86
C HIS A 115 4.19 19.26 -3.46
N VAL A 116 4.16 17.98 -3.77
CA VAL A 116 3.04 17.10 -3.52
C VAL A 116 3.46 16.00 -2.53
N LEU A 117 2.57 15.64 -1.63
CA LEU A 117 2.72 14.43 -0.82
C LEU A 117 2.00 13.27 -1.51
N VAL A 118 2.66 12.14 -1.54
CA VAL A 118 2.17 10.92 -2.17
C VAL A 118 2.06 9.82 -1.12
N ILE A 119 0.91 9.14 -1.06
CA ILE A 119 0.69 7.96 -0.22
C ILE A 119 0.85 6.68 -1.05
N GLU A 120 1.54 5.69 -0.48
CA GLU A 120 1.79 4.39 -1.07
C GLU A 120 1.54 3.29 -0.04
N ASP A 121 0.83 2.22 -0.44
CA ASP A 121 0.75 0.99 0.35
C ASP A 121 2.03 0.16 0.18
N LEU A 122 2.67 -0.22 1.27
CA LEU A 122 3.94 -0.96 1.26
C LEU A 122 3.76 -2.48 1.14
N GLY A 123 2.67 -2.94 0.55
CA GLY A 123 2.32 -4.34 0.44
C GLY A 123 1.70 -4.87 1.72
N SER A 124 0.87 -4.07 2.34
CA SER A 124 0.19 -4.42 3.58
C SER A 124 -0.75 -5.62 3.42
N THR A 125 -1.11 -6.26 4.53
CA THR A 125 -1.99 -7.43 4.51
C THR A 125 -3.44 -7.06 4.22
N ASN A 126 -3.91 -5.94 4.78
CA ASN A 126 -5.32 -5.53 4.70
C ASN A 126 -5.56 -4.35 3.75
N GLY A 127 -4.50 -3.76 3.20
CA GLY A 127 -4.57 -2.62 2.29
C GLY A 127 -4.75 -1.28 2.98
N THR A 128 -4.34 -0.24 2.27
CA THR A 128 -4.52 1.16 2.63
C THR A 128 -5.65 1.74 1.81
N TYR A 129 -6.53 2.52 2.41
CA TYR A 129 -7.67 3.13 1.75
C TYR A 129 -7.55 4.64 1.78
N LEU A 130 -7.75 5.27 0.63
CA LEU A 130 -7.82 6.72 0.48
C LEU A 130 -9.24 7.09 0.02
N ASN A 131 -9.97 7.88 0.81
CA ASN A 131 -11.38 8.22 0.56
C ASN A 131 -12.25 6.99 0.29
N GLU A 132 -12.10 5.92 1.09
CA GLU A 132 -12.76 4.61 0.97
C GLU A 132 -12.38 3.78 -0.27
N GLU A 133 -11.48 4.27 -1.13
CA GLU A 133 -10.94 3.50 -2.24
C GLU A 133 -9.63 2.81 -1.84
N LEU A 134 -9.52 1.51 -2.14
CA LEU A 134 -8.30 0.76 -1.92
C LEU A 134 -7.19 1.27 -2.84
N LEU A 135 -6.02 1.57 -2.26
CA LEU A 135 -4.85 1.96 -3.05
C LEU A 135 -4.33 0.77 -3.85
N ASP A 136 -4.21 0.96 -5.14
CA ASP A 136 -3.59 0.02 -6.09
C ASP A 136 -2.18 0.46 -6.52
N GLY A 137 -1.73 1.62 -6.07
CA GLY A 137 -0.43 2.23 -6.31
C GLY A 137 -0.29 3.56 -5.59
N PRO A 138 0.84 4.27 -5.79
CA PRO A 138 1.05 5.60 -5.22
C PRO A 138 -0.03 6.58 -5.71
N ARG A 139 -0.56 7.39 -4.78
CA ARG A 139 -1.55 8.44 -5.07
C ARG A 139 -1.20 9.75 -4.39
N PRO A 140 -1.37 10.90 -5.06
CA PRO A 140 -1.21 12.20 -4.44
C PRO A 140 -2.26 12.43 -3.36
N LEU A 141 -1.85 13.08 -2.27
CA LEU A 141 -2.73 13.53 -1.19
C LEU A 141 -3.20 14.96 -1.46
N HIS A 142 -4.48 15.21 -1.23
CA HIS A 142 -5.10 16.52 -1.31
C HIS A 142 -5.68 16.92 0.06
N PRO A 143 -5.67 18.19 0.41
CA PRO A 143 -6.29 18.65 1.66
C PRO A 143 -7.73 18.17 1.79
N GLY A 144 -8.05 17.58 2.94
CA GLY A 144 -9.33 16.96 3.22
C GLY A 144 -9.44 15.47 2.87
N ASP A 145 -8.40 14.87 2.28
CA ASP A 145 -8.38 13.43 2.02
C ASP A 145 -8.40 12.63 3.33
N ARG A 146 -9.14 11.53 3.31
CA ARG A 146 -9.25 10.58 4.42
C ARG A 146 -8.45 9.33 4.14
N LEU A 147 -7.55 9.01 5.06
CA LEU A 147 -6.72 7.82 5.04
C LEU A 147 -7.23 6.82 6.07
N ARG A 148 -7.44 5.56 5.65
CA ARG A 148 -7.81 4.47 6.57
C ARG A 148 -6.85 3.30 6.45
N ILE A 149 -6.37 2.84 7.61
CA ILE A 149 -5.49 1.68 7.78
C ILE A 149 -6.07 0.83 8.89
N GLY A 150 -6.62 -0.34 8.55
CA GLY A 150 -7.35 -1.16 9.52
C GLY A 150 -8.54 -0.41 10.11
N ASP A 151 -8.57 -0.27 11.45
CA ASP A 151 -9.56 0.49 12.19
C ASP A 151 -9.14 1.96 12.44
N SER A 152 -7.93 2.33 12.01
CA SER A 152 -7.37 3.67 12.19
C SER A 152 -7.73 4.58 11.02
N GLU A 153 -8.20 5.79 11.34
CA GLU A 153 -8.64 6.82 10.38
C GLU A 153 -7.92 8.14 10.64
N PHE A 154 -7.54 8.79 9.56
CA PHE A 154 -6.82 10.06 9.56
C PHE A 154 -7.39 10.99 8.51
N SER A 155 -7.28 12.31 8.72
CA SER A 155 -7.48 13.32 7.68
C SER A 155 -6.15 14.00 7.33
N PHE A 156 -5.95 14.29 6.05
CA PHE A 156 -4.81 15.06 5.57
C PHE A 156 -5.20 16.52 5.48
N GLU A 157 -4.43 17.38 6.16
CA GLU A 157 -4.65 18.82 6.23
C GLU A 157 -3.40 19.59 5.84
N VAL A 158 -3.59 20.82 5.41
CA VAL A 158 -2.52 21.78 5.09
C VAL A 158 -2.93 23.11 5.69
N ASP A 159 -2.14 23.61 6.61
CA ASP A 159 -2.27 24.97 7.20
C ASP A 159 -1.46 25.99 6.40
#